data_9c56037cf80c9fe53d50b740c768db91
#
_entry.id   9c56037cf80c9fe53d50b740c768db91
#
_cell.length_a   1.000
_cell.length_b   1.000
_cell.length_c   1.000
_cell.angle_alpha   90.00
_cell.angle_beta   90.00
_cell.angle_gamma   90.00
#
_symmetry.space_group_name_H-M   'P 1'
#
loop_
_entity.id
_entity.type
_entity.pdbx_description
1 polymer ?
#
loop_
_entity_poly.entity_id
_entity_poly.type
_entity_poly.pdbx_seq_one_letter_code
_entity_poly.pdbx_strand_id
1 'polypeptide(L)'
;MRRHLFIWLGPLCSLLLLGAALVVLYRLTHLWHWHDIRLAIWSLPLPLLGGALLLTLLSYGCLCCYDMLAVHALGKRLPWQQVGVTSFIAYTFSNTLGFALLTGSSVRYRIYSALGLNTGEVARIILFCSVTFFLGLLAWGGSALLVGQATTLLPDWPLWADQLLNLAGGLALLAVLGYLFWPKPVLVWRGHELVLPIFRTRLLQLLVALLDWMAAAAVLYVLLPADSVSYPVLLSAFVLASFLGVLAHVPGGIGVFEASMSLLLAKYLPVDKLLASLLLYRCIYYVLPFLCALLLFTSQELLQQKARWSRLQGIMSAVREFLPALISLGAFAAGSLLLCSGMIPTMRGRIEMFLQVLPLHLLELSHVLGSVSGVLLILLARSLYRRHDAAFRITQLLLGLGMIFSLLKGFDWESALLLGLFLLIITPCRSLFYRKGSLLHAQFTPGWLISVGAVLLGALWLLLFSYRQVEYDHALWFHFSPHGAASRGLRAMGSVVAVLAVVGVAQLLAPLRVSG
;
A
#
# COMPACT_ATOMS: atom_id res chain seq x y z
N MET A 1 -3.74 -1.46 33.68
CA MET A 1 -3.01 -2.57 32.99
C MET A 1 -3.80 -3.19 31.84
N ARG A 2 -5.07 -3.61 31.99
CA ARG A 2 -5.86 -4.25 30.88
C ARG A 2 -6.04 -3.38 29.62
N ARG A 3 -6.22 -2.05 29.73
CA ARG A 3 -6.37 -1.15 28.56
C ARG A 3 -5.10 -1.03 27.71
N HIS A 4 -3.92 -1.10 28.29
CA HIS A 4 -2.65 -1.05 27.57
C HIS A 4 -2.36 -2.35 26.78
N LEU A 5 -2.77 -3.51 27.31
CA LEU A 5 -2.61 -4.79 26.63
C LEU A 5 -3.41 -4.84 25.32
N PHE A 6 -4.67 -4.33 25.34
CA PHE A 6 -5.52 -4.30 24.14
C PHE A 6 -4.98 -3.40 23.02
N ILE A 7 -4.24 -2.33 23.36
CA ILE A 7 -3.65 -1.41 22.37
C ILE A 7 -2.56 -2.10 21.55
N TRP A 8 -1.83 -3.05 22.14
CA TRP A 8 -0.73 -3.76 21.48
C TRP A 8 -1.15 -5.09 20.82
N LEU A 9 -2.30 -5.64 21.19
CA LEU A 9 -2.76 -6.92 20.68
C LEU A 9 -3.01 -6.88 19.15
N GLY A 10 -3.72 -5.86 18.66
CA GLY A 10 -3.97 -5.68 17.22
C GLY A 10 -2.68 -5.55 16.40
N PRO A 11 -1.78 -4.61 16.76
CA PRO A 11 -0.47 -4.49 16.15
C PRO A 11 0.37 -5.77 16.13
N LEU A 12 0.39 -6.48 17.25
CA LEU A 12 1.14 -7.73 17.37
C LEU A 12 0.56 -8.82 16.45
N CYS A 13 -0.76 -8.98 16.44
CA CYS A 13 -1.43 -9.91 15.52
C CYS A 13 -1.15 -9.58 14.05
N SER A 14 -1.14 -8.30 13.67
CA SER A 14 -0.81 -7.87 12.30
C SER A 14 0.63 -8.24 11.91
N LEU A 15 1.59 -8.01 12.81
CA LEU A 15 2.99 -8.39 12.56
C LEU A 15 3.18 -9.91 12.51
N LEU A 16 2.48 -10.67 13.34
CA LEU A 16 2.51 -12.13 13.32
C LEU A 16 1.92 -12.68 12.02
N LEU A 17 0.78 -12.15 11.57
CA LEU A 17 0.16 -12.54 10.29
C LEU A 17 1.07 -12.18 9.10
N LEU A 18 1.67 -11.00 9.11
CA LEU A 18 2.65 -10.62 8.09
C LEU A 18 3.85 -11.55 8.13
N GLY A 19 4.41 -11.84 9.29
CA GLY A 19 5.54 -12.77 9.45
C GLY A 19 5.21 -14.17 8.92
N ALA A 20 4.02 -14.71 9.26
CA ALA A 20 3.54 -15.99 8.75
C ALA A 20 3.39 -15.96 7.21
N ALA A 21 2.81 -14.90 6.65
CA ALA A 21 2.67 -14.73 5.20
C ALA A 21 4.03 -14.68 4.49
N LEU A 22 5.01 -13.96 5.06
CA LEU A 22 6.37 -13.91 4.51
C LEU A 22 7.10 -15.27 4.58
N VAL A 23 6.89 -16.04 5.65
CA VAL A 23 7.42 -17.42 5.75
C VAL A 23 6.78 -18.32 4.67
N VAL A 24 5.48 -18.21 4.45
CA VAL A 24 4.78 -18.95 3.37
C VAL A 24 5.35 -18.57 2.01
N LEU A 25 5.47 -17.28 1.71
CA LEU A 25 6.07 -16.79 0.46
C LEU A 25 7.51 -17.31 0.30
N TYR A 26 8.32 -17.26 1.35
CA TYR A 26 9.69 -17.78 1.31
C TYR A 26 9.72 -19.28 0.94
N ARG A 27 8.85 -20.10 1.55
CA ARG A 27 8.75 -21.53 1.24
C ARG A 27 8.29 -21.80 -0.19
N LEU A 28 7.27 -21.06 -0.66
CA LEU A 28 6.72 -21.23 -2.01
C LEU A 28 7.70 -20.80 -3.10
N THR A 29 8.50 -19.76 -2.81
CA THR A 29 9.43 -19.18 -3.79
C THR A 29 10.85 -19.73 -3.67
N HIS A 30 11.06 -20.77 -2.89
CA HIS A 30 12.38 -21.27 -2.55
C HIS A 30 13.20 -21.79 -3.76
N LEU A 31 12.56 -22.14 -4.88
CA LEU A 31 13.20 -22.59 -6.12
C LEU A 31 13.42 -21.46 -7.15
N TRP A 32 12.86 -20.26 -6.90
CA TRP A 32 12.80 -19.17 -7.89
C TRP A 32 13.83 -18.07 -7.61
N HIS A 33 14.30 -17.40 -8.67
CA HIS A 33 15.25 -16.28 -8.57
C HIS A 33 14.57 -14.97 -8.91
N TRP A 34 15.06 -13.87 -8.37
CA TRP A 34 14.59 -12.52 -8.71
C TRP A 34 14.69 -12.22 -10.21
N HIS A 35 15.69 -12.82 -10.88
CA HIS A 35 15.88 -12.71 -12.33
C HIS A 35 14.65 -13.19 -13.11
N ASP A 36 14.05 -14.32 -12.71
CA ASP A 36 12.90 -14.93 -13.40
C ASP A 36 11.67 -14.03 -13.28
N ILE A 37 11.44 -13.43 -12.10
CA ILE A 37 10.36 -12.47 -11.88
C ILE A 37 10.54 -11.24 -12.77
N ARG A 38 11.76 -10.71 -12.88
CA ARG A 38 12.05 -9.55 -13.72
C ARG A 38 11.83 -9.84 -15.19
N LEU A 39 12.30 -10.98 -15.69
CA LEU A 39 12.08 -11.40 -17.09
C LEU A 39 10.59 -11.54 -17.40
N ALA A 40 9.80 -12.10 -16.48
CA ALA A 40 8.35 -12.21 -16.62
C ALA A 40 7.67 -10.83 -16.73
N ILE A 41 8.13 -9.84 -15.99
CA ILE A 41 7.62 -8.45 -16.09
C ILE A 41 7.93 -7.84 -17.47
N TRP A 42 9.16 -8.01 -17.95
CA TRP A 42 9.59 -7.41 -19.22
C TRP A 42 9.01 -8.09 -20.47
N SER A 43 8.49 -9.31 -20.32
CA SER A 43 7.83 -10.02 -21.41
C SER A 43 6.38 -9.60 -21.66
N LEU A 44 5.81 -8.71 -20.83
CA LEU A 44 4.41 -8.30 -20.98
C LEU A 44 4.20 -7.31 -22.14
N PRO A 45 3.25 -7.58 -23.04
CA PRO A 45 2.95 -6.70 -24.17
C PRO A 45 2.35 -5.36 -23.70
N LEU A 46 2.75 -4.26 -24.35
CA LEU A 46 2.21 -2.91 -24.09
C LEU A 46 0.69 -2.81 -24.13
N PRO A 47 -0.06 -3.49 -25.01
CA PRO A 47 -1.53 -3.44 -25.02
C PRO A 47 -2.15 -3.96 -23.71
N LEU A 48 -1.55 -4.97 -23.06
CA LEU A 48 -2.04 -5.49 -21.79
C LEU A 48 -1.86 -4.48 -20.67
N LEU A 49 -0.76 -3.72 -20.66
CA LEU A 49 -0.55 -2.62 -19.73
C LEU A 49 -1.60 -1.51 -19.94
N GLY A 50 -1.92 -1.19 -21.19
CA GLY A 50 -3.00 -0.26 -21.53
C GLY A 50 -4.37 -0.73 -21.02
N GLY A 51 -4.68 -2.01 -21.19
CA GLY A 51 -5.89 -2.64 -20.66
C GLY A 51 -5.96 -2.58 -19.14
N ALA A 52 -4.86 -2.88 -18.45
CA ALA A 52 -4.77 -2.79 -17.00
C ALA A 52 -4.99 -1.36 -16.48
N LEU A 53 -4.46 -0.36 -17.19
CA LEU A 53 -4.68 1.06 -16.86
C LEU A 53 -6.16 1.47 -17.03
N LEU A 54 -6.81 1.06 -18.12
CA LEU A 54 -8.24 1.35 -18.36
C LEU A 54 -9.12 0.69 -17.30
N LEU A 55 -8.85 -0.55 -16.93
CA LEU A 55 -9.56 -1.25 -15.86
C LEU A 55 -9.34 -0.62 -14.49
N THR A 56 -8.13 -0.12 -14.23
CA THR A 56 -7.84 0.66 -13.01
C THR A 56 -8.67 1.95 -12.98
N LEU A 57 -8.74 2.68 -14.09
CA LEU A 57 -9.59 3.87 -14.20
C LEU A 57 -11.07 3.53 -13.99
N LEU A 58 -11.55 2.41 -14.52
CA LEU A 58 -12.91 1.93 -14.32
C LEU A 58 -13.18 1.63 -12.84
N SER A 59 -12.30 0.90 -12.15
CA SER A 59 -12.45 0.60 -10.72
C SER A 59 -12.45 1.88 -9.87
N TYR A 60 -11.50 2.81 -10.09
CA TYR A 60 -11.50 4.10 -9.40
C TYR A 60 -12.74 4.94 -9.73
N GLY A 61 -13.28 4.81 -10.94
CA GLY A 61 -14.59 5.39 -11.31
C GLY A 61 -15.73 4.83 -10.47
N CYS A 62 -15.76 3.50 -10.26
CA CYS A 62 -16.74 2.85 -9.36
C CYS A 62 -16.56 3.32 -7.91
N LEU A 63 -15.33 3.43 -7.42
CA LEU A 63 -15.05 3.97 -6.08
C LEU A 63 -15.54 5.43 -5.94
N CYS A 64 -15.41 6.25 -6.99
CA CYS A 64 -15.99 7.59 -7.00
C CYS A 64 -17.52 7.56 -6.95
N CYS A 65 -18.15 6.60 -7.60
CA CYS A 65 -19.61 6.39 -7.53
C CYS A 65 -20.09 6.04 -6.12
N TYR A 66 -19.28 5.40 -5.28
CA TYR A 66 -19.65 5.14 -3.88
C TYR A 66 -19.94 6.44 -3.13
N ASP A 67 -19.04 7.41 -3.20
CA ASP A 67 -19.22 8.72 -2.55
C ASP A 67 -20.36 9.53 -3.20
N MET A 68 -20.51 9.46 -4.54
CA MET A 68 -21.61 10.13 -5.23
C MET A 68 -22.98 9.61 -4.79
N LEU A 69 -23.12 8.27 -4.69
CA LEU A 69 -24.34 7.64 -4.18
C LEU A 69 -24.59 7.99 -2.71
N ALA A 70 -23.53 8.05 -1.89
CA ALA A 70 -23.61 8.42 -0.49
C ALA A 70 -24.12 9.87 -0.31
N VAL A 71 -23.54 10.83 -1.05
CA VAL A 71 -23.95 12.25 -1.04
C VAL A 71 -25.38 12.41 -1.54
N HIS A 72 -25.75 11.68 -2.60
CA HIS A 72 -27.11 11.68 -3.13
C HIS A 72 -28.12 11.10 -2.12
N ALA A 73 -27.77 10.01 -1.45
CA ALA A 73 -28.63 9.39 -0.41
C ALA A 73 -28.86 10.30 0.80
N LEU A 74 -27.93 11.22 1.08
CA LEU A 74 -28.07 12.26 2.10
C LEU A 74 -28.94 13.46 1.64
N GLY A 75 -29.41 13.48 0.39
CA GLY A 75 -30.16 14.60 -0.18
C GLY A 75 -29.32 15.87 -0.39
N LYS A 76 -27.98 15.77 -0.36
CA LYS A 76 -27.07 16.90 -0.55
C LYS A 76 -26.71 17.08 -2.02
N ARG A 77 -26.57 18.35 -2.45
CA ARG A 77 -26.16 18.71 -3.81
C ARG A 77 -24.74 19.26 -3.78
N LEU A 78 -23.76 18.39 -3.91
CA LEU A 78 -22.37 18.78 -4.13
C LEU A 78 -22.01 18.63 -5.61
N PRO A 79 -21.14 19.48 -6.17
CA PRO A 79 -20.64 19.30 -7.54
C PRO A 79 -19.94 17.95 -7.69
N TRP A 80 -20.31 17.18 -8.72
CA TRP A 80 -19.77 15.83 -8.95
C TRP A 80 -18.24 15.80 -9.04
N GLN A 81 -17.62 16.85 -9.58
CA GLN A 81 -16.17 17.01 -9.65
C GLN A 81 -15.52 17.05 -8.26
N GLN A 82 -16.14 17.75 -7.31
CA GLN A 82 -15.64 17.86 -5.94
C GLN A 82 -15.76 16.52 -5.20
N VAL A 83 -16.89 15.83 -5.38
CA VAL A 83 -17.10 14.51 -4.80
C VAL A 83 -16.12 13.50 -5.41
N GLY A 84 -15.94 13.51 -6.73
CA GLY A 84 -15.01 12.60 -7.43
C GLY A 84 -13.57 12.80 -6.99
N VAL A 85 -13.08 14.04 -6.92
CA VAL A 85 -11.72 14.33 -6.44
C VAL A 85 -11.54 13.90 -4.98
N THR A 86 -12.52 14.19 -4.11
CA THR A 86 -12.47 13.78 -2.69
C THR A 86 -12.39 12.27 -2.56
N SER A 87 -13.24 11.55 -3.31
CA SER A 87 -13.30 10.11 -3.34
C SER A 87 -11.99 9.50 -3.85
N PHE A 88 -11.49 9.96 -5.00
CA PHE A 88 -10.23 9.51 -5.59
C PHE A 88 -9.08 9.60 -4.58
N ILE A 89 -8.94 10.75 -3.94
CA ILE A 89 -7.92 10.96 -2.91
C ILE A 89 -8.13 10.02 -1.73
N ALA A 90 -9.35 9.96 -1.18
CA ALA A 90 -9.66 9.16 -0.01
C ALA A 90 -9.38 7.67 -0.25
N TYR A 91 -9.76 7.12 -1.43
CA TYR A 91 -9.49 5.72 -1.76
C TYR A 91 -8.03 5.45 -2.08
N THR A 92 -7.36 6.35 -2.78
CA THR A 92 -5.92 6.24 -3.03
C THR A 92 -5.13 6.12 -1.72
N PHE A 93 -5.49 6.95 -0.73
CA PHE A 93 -4.89 6.89 0.60
C PHE A 93 -5.24 5.61 1.35
N SER A 94 -6.52 5.23 1.35
CA SER A 94 -6.99 4.02 2.03
C SER A 94 -6.29 2.78 1.49
N ASN A 95 -6.19 2.67 0.18
CA ASN A 95 -5.61 1.51 -0.49
C ASN A 95 -4.10 1.42 -0.24
N THR A 96 -3.40 2.54 -0.22
CA THR A 96 -1.93 2.56 -0.05
C THR A 96 -1.51 2.43 1.41
N LEU A 97 -2.21 3.11 2.33
CA LEU A 97 -1.86 3.14 3.77
C LEU A 97 -2.46 2.00 4.58
N GLY A 98 -3.48 1.30 4.07
CA GLY A 98 -4.04 0.10 4.67
C GLY A 98 -4.93 0.28 5.89
N PHE A 99 -4.96 1.42 6.53
CA PHE A 99 -5.91 1.74 7.61
C PHE A 99 -7.11 2.49 7.02
N ALA A 100 -7.84 1.86 6.10
CA ALA A 100 -8.90 2.48 5.31
C ALA A 100 -9.92 3.27 6.14
N LEU A 101 -10.30 2.75 7.32
CA LEU A 101 -11.21 3.42 8.24
C LEU A 101 -10.61 4.69 8.86
N LEU A 102 -9.29 4.78 9.04
CA LEU A 102 -8.66 5.94 9.66
C LEU A 102 -8.18 6.95 8.61
N THR A 103 -7.52 6.50 7.56
CA THR A 103 -6.89 7.38 6.56
C THR A 103 -7.91 7.97 5.59
N GLY A 104 -8.69 7.13 4.91
CA GLY A 104 -9.74 7.57 4.00
C GLY A 104 -10.84 8.36 4.69
N SER A 105 -11.20 7.97 5.93
CA SER A 105 -12.19 8.70 6.73
C SER A 105 -11.71 10.08 7.12
N SER A 106 -10.42 10.22 7.50
CA SER A 106 -9.85 11.53 7.85
C SER A 106 -9.83 12.47 6.65
N VAL A 107 -9.51 11.95 5.45
CA VAL A 107 -9.54 12.71 4.20
C VAL A 107 -10.96 13.19 3.91
N ARG A 108 -11.96 12.27 3.93
CA ARG A 108 -13.36 12.61 3.73
C ARG A 108 -13.86 13.64 4.73
N TYR A 109 -13.56 13.42 6.02
CA TYR A 109 -13.98 14.33 7.08
C TYR A 109 -13.50 15.76 6.80
N ARG A 110 -12.23 15.95 6.51
CA ARG A 110 -11.67 17.29 6.29
C ARG A 110 -12.21 17.94 5.02
N ILE A 111 -12.25 17.21 3.90
CA ILE A 111 -12.67 17.81 2.63
C ILE A 111 -14.17 18.08 2.65
N TYR A 112 -15.01 17.13 3.08
CA TYR A 112 -16.45 17.33 3.13
C TYR A 112 -16.88 18.38 4.18
N SER A 113 -16.18 18.48 5.32
CA SER A 113 -16.42 19.56 6.29
C SER A 113 -16.06 20.94 5.70
N ALA A 114 -14.99 21.04 4.90
CA ALA A 114 -14.65 22.27 4.17
C ALA A 114 -15.70 22.63 3.10
N LEU A 115 -16.45 21.64 2.60
CA LEU A 115 -17.59 21.82 1.67
C LEU A 115 -18.92 22.07 2.39
N GLY A 116 -18.92 22.26 3.71
CA GLY A 116 -20.08 22.63 4.51
C GLY A 116 -20.91 21.47 5.06
N LEU A 117 -20.41 20.22 5.00
CA LEU A 117 -21.07 19.09 5.65
C LEU A 117 -20.71 19.03 7.14
N ASN A 118 -21.70 18.69 7.97
CA ASN A 118 -21.45 18.49 9.39
C ASN A 118 -20.84 17.09 9.68
N THR A 119 -20.29 16.92 10.86
CA THR A 119 -19.61 15.67 11.28
C THR A 119 -20.51 14.44 11.15
N GLY A 120 -21.81 14.54 11.47
CA GLY A 120 -22.76 13.45 11.35
C GLY A 120 -23.05 13.06 9.88
N GLU A 121 -23.10 14.03 8.98
CA GLU A 121 -23.26 13.79 7.54
C GLU A 121 -22.04 13.10 6.96
N VAL A 122 -20.84 13.56 7.31
CA VAL A 122 -19.60 12.92 6.87
C VAL A 122 -19.48 11.50 7.41
N ALA A 123 -19.84 11.27 8.68
CA ALA A 123 -19.85 9.92 9.26
C ALA A 123 -20.81 8.97 8.50
N ARG A 124 -21.98 9.47 8.06
CA ARG A 124 -22.93 8.70 7.24
C ARG A 124 -22.36 8.37 5.86
N ILE A 125 -21.64 9.29 5.20
CA ILE A 125 -20.94 9.02 3.94
C ILE A 125 -19.90 7.91 4.14
N ILE A 126 -19.07 8.01 5.18
CA ILE A 126 -18.04 7.01 5.48
C ILE A 126 -18.68 5.64 5.71
N LEU A 127 -19.74 5.59 6.51
CA LEU A 127 -20.47 4.35 6.78
C LEU A 127 -21.07 3.76 5.50
N PHE A 128 -21.71 4.60 4.66
CA PHE A 128 -22.28 4.18 3.39
C PHE A 128 -21.22 3.56 2.47
N CYS A 129 -20.07 4.21 2.30
CA CYS A 129 -18.96 3.72 1.50
C CYS A 129 -18.40 2.40 2.06
N SER A 130 -18.28 2.27 3.39
CA SER A 130 -17.84 1.04 4.04
C SER A 130 -18.83 -0.10 3.81
N VAL A 131 -20.13 0.15 3.96
CA VAL A 131 -21.17 -0.84 3.67
C VAL A 131 -21.10 -1.26 2.20
N THR A 132 -20.92 -0.32 1.27
CA THR A 132 -20.79 -0.62 -0.17
C THR A 132 -19.61 -1.57 -0.44
N PHE A 133 -18.46 -1.31 0.14
CA PHE A 133 -17.28 -2.17 0.02
C PHE A 133 -17.57 -3.59 0.53
N PHE A 134 -18.14 -3.71 1.73
CA PHE A 134 -18.46 -5.02 2.31
C PHE A 134 -19.58 -5.75 1.57
N LEU A 135 -20.55 -5.05 0.97
CA LEU A 135 -21.56 -5.68 0.12
C LEU A 135 -20.94 -6.40 -1.07
N GLY A 136 -19.99 -5.80 -1.76
CA GLY A 136 -19.26 -6.41 -2.86
C GLY A 136 -18.43 -7.62 -2.37
N LEU A 137 -17.71 -7.45 -1.27
CA LEU A 137 -16.92 -8.51 -0.65
C LEU A 137 -17.77 -9.73 -0.25
N LEU A 138 -18.90 -9.50 0.43
CA LEU A 138 -19.80 -10.57 0.88
C LEU A 138 -20.52 -11.23 -0.30
N ALA A 139 -20.91 -10.47 -1.32
CA ALA A 139 -21.59 -11.02 -2.49
C ALA A 139 -20.65 -11.92 -3.30
N TRP A 140 -19.46 -11.44 -3.69
CA TRP A 140 -18.49 -12.26 -4.43
C TRP A 140 -17.85 -13.35 -3.56
N GLY A 141 -17.47 -13.03 -2.32
CA GLY A 141 -16.92 -14.01 -1.37
C GLY A 141 -17.91 -15.10 -1.03
N GLY A 142 -19.16 -14.74 -0.75
CA GLY A 142 -20.24 -15.69 -0.48
C GLY A 142 -20.53 -16.60 -1.66
N SER A 143 -20.59 -16.05 -2.89
CA SER A 143 -20.79 -16.86 -4.10
C SER A 143 -19.59 -17.78 -4.38
N ALA A 144 -18.35 -17.31 -4.19
CA ALA A 144 -17.16 -18.13 -4.35
C ALA A 144 -17.12 -19.34 -3.39
N LEU A 145 -17.55 -19.13 -2.14
CA LEU A 145 -17.64 -20.20 -1.15
C LEU A 145 -18.74 -21.20 -1.49
N LEU A 146 -19.94 -20.75 -1.92
CA LEU A 146 -21.07 -21.64 -2.23
C LEU A 146 -20.88 -22.45 -3.51
N VAL A 147 -20.24 -21.90 -4.53
CA VAL A 147 -19.99 -22.61 -5.80
C VAL A 147 -18.86 -23.65 -5.64
N GLY A 148 -18.30 -23.79 -4.41
CA GLY A 148 -17.24 -24.76 -4.13
C GLY A 148 -15.90 -24.39 -4.77
N GLN A 149 -15.71 -23.14 -5.19
CA GLN A 149 -14.41 -22.72 -5.73
C GLN A 149 -13.33 -22.69 -4.65
N ALA A 150 -13.69 -22.47 -3.40
CA ALA A 150 -12.74 -22.56 -2.28
C ALA A 150 -12.19 -24.00 -2.12
N THR A 151 -12.99 -25.03 -2.34
CA THR A 151 -12.57 -26.44 -2.29
C THR A 151 -11.68 -26.82 -3.45
N THR A 152 -11.93 -26.25 -4.65
CA THR A 152 -11.04 -26.45 -5.80
C THR A 152 -9.69 -25.75 -5.64
N LEU A 153 -9.65 -24.65 -4.87
CA LEU A 153 -8.44 -23.91 -4.54
C LEU A 153 -7.63 -24.58 -3.41
N LEU A 154 -8.29 -25.34 -2.52
CA LEU A 154 -7.70 -25.98 -1.33
C LEU A 154 -8.11 -27.49 -1.29
N PRO A 155 -7.55 -28.34 -2.17
CA PRO A 155 -8.05 -29.72 -2.39
C PRO A 155 -7.89 -30.67 -1.20
N ASP A 156 -7.00 -30.40 -0.25
CA ASP A 156 -6.69 -31.29 0.87
C ASP A 156 -7.47 -30.96 2.16
N TRP A 157 -8.53 -30.16 2.06
CA TRP A 157 -9.31 -29.76 3.21
C TRP A 157 -10.34 -30.83 3.61
N PRO A 158 -10.58 -31.03 4.92
CA PRO A 158 -11.53 -32.01 5.40
C PRO A 158 -12.98 -31.58 5.06
N LEU A 159 -13.87 -32.58 4.81
CA LEU A 159 -15.26 -32.33 4.42
C LEU A 159 -16.04 -31.40 5.37
N TRP A 160 -15.75 -31.46 6.68
CA TRP A 160 -16.41 -30.56 7.63
C TRP A 160 -16.04 -29.09 7.42
N ALA A 161 -14.83 -28.81 6.96
CA ALA A 161 -14.40 -27.45 6.64
C ALA A 161 -15.13 -26.90 5.40
N ASP A 162 -15.37 -27.74 4.39
CA ASP A 162 -16.18 -27.40 3.22
C ASP A 162 -17.62 -27.05 3.61
N GLN A 163 -18.22 -27.81 4.50
CA GLN A 163 -19.56 -27.52 5.00
C GLN A 163 -19.62 -26.18 5.75
N LEU A 164 -18.61 -25.90 6.57
CA LEU A 164 -18.51 -24.60 7.27
C LEU A 164 -18.30 -23.42 6.30
N LEU A 165 -17.47 -23.58 5.27
CA LEU A 165 -17.26 -22.55 4.24
C LEU A 165 -18.54 -22.32 3.43
N ASN A 166 -19.25 -23.37 3.04
CA ASN A 166 -20.53 -23.26 2.34
C ASN A 166 -21.59 -22.57 3.22
N LEU A 167 -21.67 -22.92 4.51
CA LEU A 167 -22.55 -22.25 5.47
C LEU A 167 -22.19 -20.75 5.59
N ALA A 168 -20.90 -20.43 5.73
CA ALA A 168 -20.43 -19.05 5.78
C ALA A 168 -20.77 -18.27 4.50
N GLY A 169 -20.62 -18.91 3.33
CA GLY A 169 -21.01 -18.35 2.04
C GLY A 169 -22.52 -18.08 1.95
N GLY A 170 -23.33 -19.05 2.39
CA GLY A 170 -24.79 -18.89 2.45
C GLY A 170 -25.21 -17.75 3.37
N LEU A 171 -24.63 -17.68 4.58
CA LEU A 171 -24.88 -16.58 5.52
C LEU A 171 -24.47 -15.22 4.97
N ALA A 172 -23.33 -15.13 4.25
CA ALA A 172 -22.89 -13.91 3.61
C ALA A 172 -23.90 -13.43 2.55
N LEU A 173 -24.39 -14.32 1.68
CA LEU A 173 -25.39 -13.96 0.68
C LEU A 173 -26.75 -13.63 1.31
N LEU A 174 -27.16 -14.35 2.35
CA LEU A 174 -28.37 -14.00 3.10
C LEU A 174 -28.26 -12.63 3.76
N ALA A 175 -27.07 -12.22 4.24
CA ALA A 175 -26.86 -10.89 4.78
C ALA A 175 -26.98 -9.81 3.68
N VAL A 176 -26.44 -10.06 2.47
CA VAL A 176 -26.59 -9.15 1.32
C VAL A 176 -28.07 -9.03 0.91
N LEU A 177 -28.79 -10.14 0.79
CA LEU A 177 -30.21 -10.15 0.47
C LEU A 177 -31.04 -9.49 1.58
N GLY A 178 -30.72 -9.77 2.84
CA GLY A 178 -31.34 -9.14 4.01
C GLY A 178 -31.16 -7.62 4.00
N TYR A 179 -29.97 -7.12 3.68
CA TYR A 179 -29.74 -5.68 3.50
C TYR A 179 -30.56 -5.12 2.34
N LEU A 180 -30.57 -5.80 1.19
CA LEU A 180 -31.25 -5.33 -0.01
C LEU A 180 -32.77 -5.21 0.19
N PHE A 181 -33.38 -6.24 0.78
CA PHE A 181 -34.83 -6.36 0.95
C PHE A 181 -35.34 -5.94 2.34
N TRP A 182 -34.48 -5.29 3.16
CA TRP A 182 -34.90 -4.84 4.50
C TRP A 182 -36.09 -3.87 4.41
N PRO A 183 -37.24 -4.19 5.05
CA PRO A 183 -38.47 -3.46 4.83
C PRO A 183 -38.53 -2.11 5.55
N LYS A 184 -37.76 -1.95 6.64
CA LYS A 184 -37.82 -0.74 7.47
C LYS A 184 -36.83 0.32 6.97
N PRO A 185 -37.24 1.61 6.84
CA PRO A 185 -36.35 2.69 6.42
C PRO A 185 -35.36 3.10 7.53
N VAL A 186 -35.62 2.71 8.77
CA VAL A 186 -34.79 3.07 9.93
C VAL A 186 -34.42 1.79 10.69
N LEU A 187 -33.14 1.62 10.92
CA LEU A 187 -32.59 0.59 11.79
C LEU A 187 -32.23 1.25 13.13
N VAL A 188 -32.92 0.88 14.20
CA VAL A 188 -32.59 1.35 15.55
C VAL A 188 -31.64 0.37 16.21
N TRP A 189 -30.42 0.82 16.50
CA TRP A 189 -29.42 0.02 17.20
C TRP A 189 -28.80 0.81 18.35
N ARG A 190 -28.90 0.29 19.57
CA ARG A 190 -28.40 0.93 20.79
C ARG A 190 -28.83 2.41 20.95
N GLY A 191 -30.06 2.73 20.58
CA GLY A 191 -30.59 4.10 20.69
C GLY A 191 -30.17 5.05 19.56
N HIS A 192 -29.41 4.59 18.58
CA HIS A 192 -29.07 5.37 17.37
C HIS A 192 -29.93 4.94 16.19
N GLU A 193 -30.55 5.92 15.55
CA GLU A 193 -31.35 5.71 14.34
C GLU A 193 -30.46 5.78 13.09
N LEU A 194 -30.32 4.68 12.40
CA LEU A 194 -29.64 4.57 11.13
C LEU A 194 -30.69 4.56 10.00
N VAL A 195 -30.77 5.64 9.26
CA VAL A 195 -31.65 5.74 8.09
C VAL A 195 -31.03 4.96 6.94
N LEU A 196 -31.69 3.91 6.52
CA LEU A 196 -31.28 3.09 5.38
C LEU A 196 -31.69 3.77 4.07
N PRO A 197 -30.85 3.69 3.01
CA PRO A 197 -31.21 4.18 1.69
C PRO A 197 -32.45 3.46 1.13
N ILE A 198 -33.15 4.11 0.19
CA ILE A 198 -34.27 3.47 -0.54
C ILE A 198 -33.75 2.26 -1.35
N PHE A 199 -34.64 1.31 -1.65
CA PHE A 199 -34.30 0.06 -2.36
C PHE A 199 -33.49 0.30 -3.65
N ARG A 200 -33.88 1.29 -4.47
CA ARG A 200 -33.16 1.64 -5.70
C ARG A 200 -31.70 2.02 -5.43
N THR A 201 -31.46 2.79 -4.39
CA THR A 201 -30.10 3.20 -4.01
C THR A 201 -29.29 2.01 -3.48
N ARG A 202 -29.90 1.11 -2.69
CA ARG A 202 -29.25 -0.12 -2.21
C ARG A 202 -28.90 -1.06 -3.35
N LEU A 203 -29.78 -1.18 -4.36
CA LEU A 203 -29.51 -1.96 -5.56
C LEU A 203 -28.34 -1.37 -6.37
N LEU A 204 -28.33 -0.06 -6.61
CA LEU A 204 -27.21 0.62 -7.28
C LEU A 204 -25.90 0.47 -6.49
N GLN A 205 -25.98 0.56 -5.18
CA GLN A 205 -24.86 0.35 -4.27
C GLN A 205 -24.25 -1.05 -4.45
N LEU A 206 -25.09 -2.09 -4.50
CA LEU A 206 -24.65 -3.47 -4.75
C LEU A 206 -24.05 -3.62 -6.15
N LEU A 207 -24.72 -3.09 -7.19
CA LEU A 207 -24.24 -3.20 -8.57
C LEU A 207 -22.88 -2.52 -8.78
N VAL A 208 -22.69 -1.33 -8.22
CA VAL A 208 -21.42 -0.60 -8.33
C VAL A 208 -20.33 -1.32 -7.52
N ALA A 209 -20.67 -1.90 -6.36
CA ALA A 209 -19.74 -2.70 -5.58
C ALA A 209 -19.28 -3.96 -6.32
N LEU A 210 -20.22 -4.68 -6.95
CA LEU A 210 -19.90 -5.86 -7.75
C LEU A 210 -18.99 -5.50 -8.93
N LEU A 211 -19.28 -4.41 -9.63
CA LEU A 211 -18.48 -3.94 -10.76
C LEU A 211 -17.07 -3.51 -10.33
N ASP A 212 -16.94 -2.83 -9.19
CA ASP A 212 -15.65 -2.41 -8.65
C ASP A 212 -14.75 -3.62 -8.35
N TRP A 213 -15.26 -4.62 -7.62
CA TRP A 213 -14.52 -5.85 -7.32
C TRP A 213 -14.13 -6.62 -8.58
N MET A 214 -15.05 -6.69 -9.56
CA MET A 214 -14.75 -7.28 -10.86
C MET A 214 -13.65 -6.49 -11.59
N ALA A 215 -13.77 -5.18 -11.67
CA ALA A 215 -12.77 -4.35 -12.35
C ALA A 215 -11.39 -4.47 -11.70
N ALA A 216 -11.31 -4.43 -10.35
CA ALA A 216 -10.08 -4.60 -9.61
C ALA A 216 -9.41 -5.98 -9.86
N ALA A 217 -10.20 -7.07 -9.85
CA ALA A 217 -9.70 -8.39 -10.19
C ALA A 217 -9.29 -8.50 -11.68
N ALA A 218 -10.03 -7.84 -12.58
CA ALA A 218 -9.73 -7.82 -14.02
C ALA A 218 -8.40 -7.13 -14.32
N VAL A 219 -7.98 -6.12 -13.54
CA VAL A 219 -6.63 -5.53 -13.67
C VAL A 219 -5.56 -6.61 -13.51
N LEU A 220 -5.68 -7.45 -12.47
CA LEU A 220 -4.75 -8.55 -12.26
C LEU A 220 -4.87 -9.62 -13.35
N TYR A 221 -6.11 -9.94 -13.78
CA TYR A 221 -6.38 -10.94 -14.82
C TYR A 221 -5.65 -10.64 -16.12
N VAL A 222 -5.69 -9.39 -16.57
CA VAL A 222 -5.02 -8.95 -17.80
C VAL A 222 -3.50 -9.01 -17.69
N LEU A 223 -2.95 -8.91 -16.48
CA LEU A 223 -1.51 -9.00 -16.21
C LEU A 223 -1.01 -10.44 -16.05
N LEU A 224 -1.89 -11.42 -15.90
CA LEU A 224 -1.52 -12.84 -15.87
C LEU A 224 -1.22 -13.38 -17.27
N PRO A 225 -0.40 -14.43 -17.38
CA PRO A 225 -0.21 -15.13 -18.65
C PRO A 225 -1.55 -15.62 -19.23
N ALA A 226 -1.72 -15.49 -20.54
CA ALA A 226 -2.95 -15.90 -21.22
C ALA A 226 -3.30 -17.37 -20.91
N ASP A 227 -4.59 -17.65 -20.74
CA ASP A 227 -5.18 -18.98 -20.54
C ASP A 227 -4.67 -19.75 -19.31
N SER A 228 -3.99 -19.07 -18.37
CA SER A 228 -3.45 -19.71 -17.17
C SER A 228 -4.54 -20.03 -16.14
N VAL A 229 -5.49 -19.12 -15.96
CA VAL A 229 -6.56 -19.22 -14.95
C VAL A 229 -7.85 -18.65 -15.54
N SER A 230 -8.99 -19.30 -15.30
CA SER A 230 -10.28 -18.71 -15.69
C SER A 230 -10.63 -17.52 -14.79
N TYR A 231 -11.29 -16.52 -15.36
CA TYR A 231 -11.62 -15.29 -14.62
C TYR A 231 -12.44 -15.51 -13.35
N PRO A 232 -13.47 -16.42 -13.30
CA PRO A 232 -14.22 -16.69 -12.08
C PRO A 232 -13.35 -17.27 -10.94
N VAL A 233 -12.40 -18.14 -11.27
CA VAL A 233 -11.43 -18.71 -10.30
C VAL A 233 -10.53 -17.63 -9.76
N LEU A 234 -10.00 -16.77 -10.65
CA LEU A 234 -9.18 -15.62 -10.23
C LEU A 234 -9.96 -14.65 -9.34
N LEU A 235 -11.19 -14.29 -9.73
CA LEU A 235 -12.04 -13.39 -8.94
C LEU A 235 -12.29 -13.96 -7.54
N SER A 236 -12.55 -15.26 -7.43
CA SER A 236 -12.75 -15.92 -6.15
C SER A 236 -11.49 -15.89 -5.28
N ALA A 237 -10.33 -16.23 -5.86
CA ALA A 237 -9.03 -16.14 -5.17
C ALA A 237 -8.71 -14.71 -4.74
N PHE A 238 -8.97 -13.73 -5.62
CA PHE A 238 -8.75 -12.31 -5.37
C PHE A 238 -9.58 -11.79 -4.19
N VAL A 239 -10.87 -12.12 -4.14
CA VAL A 239 -11.78 -11.69 -3.07
C VAL A 239 -11.39 -12.34 -1.74
N LEU A 240 -11.07 -13.64 -1.73
CA LEU A 240 -10.62 -14.35 -0.53
C LEU A 240 -9.27 -13.81 -0.02
N ALA A 241 -8.30 -13.59 -0.90
CA ALA A 241 -7.01 -13.01 -0.54
C ALA A 241 -7.16 -11.58 -0.01
N SER A 242 -8.04 -10.78 -0.62
CA SER A 242 -8.34 -9.42 -0.16
C SER A 242 -9.00 -9.41 1.21
N PHE A 243 -9.91 -10.35 1.48
CA PHE A 243 -10.53 -10.53 2.80
C PHE A 243 -9.48 -10.83 3.87
N LEU A 244 -8.54 -11.74 3.60
CA LEU A 244 -7.43 -12.04 4.51
C LEU A 244 -6.52 -10.82 4.71
N GLY A 245 -6.26 -10.05 3.65
CA GLY A 245 -5.51 -8.79 3.73
C GLY A 245 -6.18 -7.75 4.64
N VAL A 246 -7.51 -7.62 4.56
CA VAL A 246 -8.29 -6.72 5.44
C VAL A 246 -8.24 -7.22 6.89
N LEU A 247 -8.39 -8.52 7.13
CA LEU A 247 -8.31 -9.10 8.48
C LEU A 247 -6.94 -8.93 9.12
N ALA A 248 -5.88 -9.00 8.33
CA ALA A 248 -4.51 -8.84 8.80
C ALA A 248 -4.18 -7.42 9.26
N HIS A 249 -4.97 -6.41 8.89
CA HIS A 249 -4.74 -4.99 9.20
C HIS A 249 -3.34 -4.49 8.78
N VAL A 250 -2.68 -5.18 7.85
CA VAL A 250 -1.39 -4.77 7.31
C VAL A 250 -1.59 -3.65 6.27
N PRO A 251 -0.74 -2.62 6.24
CA PRO A 251 -0.81 -1.56 5.24
C PRO A 251 -0.91 -2.12 3.81
N GLY A 252 -1.99 -1.79 3.08
CA GLY A 252 -2.23 -2.29 1.72
C GLY A 252 -2.33 -3.81 1.58
N GLY A 253 -2.44 -4.57 2.70
CA GLY A 253 -2.42 -6.04 2.68
C GLY A 253 -1.10 -6.65 2.19
N ILE A 254 -0.01 -5.86 2.15
CA ILE A 254 1.30 -6.28 1.60
C ILE A 254 1.79 -7.55 2.30
N GLY A 255 2.24 -8.51 1.53
CA GLY A 255 2.71 -9.82 1.99
C GLY A 255 1.57 -10.82 2.19
N VAL A 256 0.48 -10.44 2.87
CA VAL A 256 -0.67 -11.34 3.12
C VAL A 256 -1.45 -11.61 1.84
N PHE A 257 -1.73 -10.58 1.05
CA PHE A 257 -2.42 -10.73 -0.23
C PHE A 257 -1.60 -11.58 -1.20
N GLU A 258 -0.30 -11.29 -1.34
CA GLU A 258 0.61 -12.03 -2.22
C GLU A 258 0.76 -13.50 -1.79
N ALA A 259 0.92 -13.76 -0.48
CA ALA A 259 1.00 -15.11 0.03
C ALA A 259 -0.30 -15.90 -0.20
N SER A 260 -1.44 -15.27 0.07
CA SER A 260 -2.76 -15.88 -0.13
C SER A 260 -3.01 -16.20 -1.60
N MET A 261 -2.73 -15.25 -2.50
CA MET A 261 -2.85 -15.48 -3.95
C MET A 261 -1.92 -16.60 -4.42
N SER A 262 -0.69 -16.63 -3.91
CA SER A 262 0.28 -17.68 -4.27
C SER A 262 -0.15 -19.07 -3.80
N LEU A 263 -0.78 -19.17 -2.63
CA LEU A 263 -1.35 -20.44 -2.13
C LEU A 263 -2.58 -20.86 -2.93
N LEU A 264 -3.51 -19.94 -3.15
CA LEU A 264 -4.79 -20.25 -3.82
C LEU A 264 -4.60 -20.58 -5.30
N LEU A 265 -3.62 -19.98 -5.97
CA LEU A 265 -3.36 -20.19 -7.40
C LEU A 265 -2.18 -21.11 -7.70
N ALA A 266 -1.56 -21.72 -6.68
CA ALA A 266 -0.39 -22.61 -6.83
C ALA A 266 -0.61 -23.75 -7.84
N LYS A 267 -1.85 -24.26 -7.97
CA LYS A 267 -2.24 -25.33 -8.88
C LYS A 267 -2.31 -24.87 -10.36
N TYR A 268 -2.56 -23.58 -10.58
CA TYR A 268 -2.87 -23.04 -11.90
C TYR A 268 -1.67 -22.34 -12.54
N LEU A 269 -0.79 -21.75 -11.74
CA LEU A 269 0.22 -20.84 -12.25
C LEU A 269 1.54 -20.97 -11.47
N PRO A 270 2.70 -20.96 -12.16
CA PRO A 270 4.02 -20.86 -11.51
C PRO A 270 4.13 -19.58 -10.67
N VAL A 271 4.71 -19.70 -9.49
CA VAL A 271 4.76 -18.62 -8.49
C VAL A 271 5.55 -17.40 -8.97
N ASP A 272 6.59 -17.59 -9.78
CA ASP A 272 7.39 -16.50 -10.40
C ASP A 272 6.54 -15.58 -11.27
N LYS A 273 5.74 -16.16 -12.17
CA LYS A 273 4.84 -15.42 -13.07
C LYS A 273 3.74 -14.72 -12.29
N LEU A 274 3.19 -15.40 -11.28
CA LEU A 274 2.18 -14.81 -10.41
C LEU A 274 2.74 -13.61 -9.64
N LEU A 275 3.91 -13.74 -9.02
CA LEU A 275 4.54 -12.64 -8.27
C LEU A 275 4.90 -11.45 -9.17
N ALA A 276 5.36 -11.71 -10.40
CA ALA A 276 5.60 -10.66 -11.38
C ALA A 276 4.31 -9.87 -11.69
N SER A 277 3.21 -10.59 -11.95
CA SER A 277 1.90 -9.97 -12.21
C SER A 277 1.36 -9.22 -10.99
N LEU A 278 1.55 -9.74 -9.77
CA LEU A 278 1.15 -9.08 -8.52
C LEU A 278 1.97 -7.80 -8.26
N LEU A 279 3.26 -7.79 -8.57
CA LEU A 279 4.09 -6.59 -8.49
C LEU A 279 3.62 -5.51 -9.46
N LEU A 280 3.34 -5.87 -10.71
CA LEU A 280 2.78 -4.94 -11.70
C LEU A 280 1.40 -4.44 -11.28
N TYR A 281 0.56 -5.32 -10.77
CA TYR A 281 -0.73 -4.94 -10.21
C TYR A 281 -0.56 -3.87 -9.11
N ARG A 282 0.39 -4.05 -8.19
CA ARG A 282 0.71 -3.04 -7.16
C ARG A 282 1.14 -1.71 -7.76
N CYS A 283 2.00 -1.74 -8.78
CA CYS A 283 2.44 -0.52 -9.46
C CYS A 283 1.28 0.21 -10.14
N ILE A 284 0.42 -0.51 -10.88
CA ILE A 284 -0.65 0.09 -11.69
C ILE A 284 -1.85 0.48 -10.84
N TYR A 285 -2.27 -0.36 -9.90
CA TYR A 285 -3.50 -0.15 -9.14
C TYR A 285 -3.32 0.68 -7.86
N TYR A 286 -2.11 0.69 -7.24
CA TYR A 286 -1.84 1.42 -6.00
C TYR A 286 -0.87 2.60 -6.20
N VAL A 287 0.33 2.33 -6.73
CA VAL A 287 1.38 3.35 -6.81
C VAL A 287 1.04 4.44 -7.81
N LEU A 288 0.58 4.07 -9.00
CA LEU A 288 0.28 5.03 -10.06
C LEU A 288 -0.86 6.00 -9.67
N PRO A 289 -2.04 5.55 -9.18
CA PRO A 289 -3.07 6.48 -8.69
C PRO A 289 -2.56 7.36 -7.54
N PHE A 290 -1.71 6.84 -6.65
CA PHE A 290 -1.11 7.62 -5.58
C PHE A 290 -0.21 8.73 -6.11
N LEU A 291 0.63 8.45 -7.10
CA LEU A 291 1.44 9.46 -7.77
C LEU A 291 0.58 10.49 -8.51
N CYS A 292 -0.49 10.04 -9.18
CA CYS A 292 -1.45 10.95 -9.83
C CYS A 292 -2.14 11.87 -8.80
N ALA A 293 -2.57 11.35 -7.64
CA ALA A 293 -3.13 12.16 -6.58
C ALA A 293 -2.11 13.19 -6.08
N LEU A 294 -0.87 12.78 -5.89
CA LEU A 294 0.21 13.64 -5.46
C LEU A 294 0.51 14.75 -6.49
N LEU A 295 0.53 14.40 -7.79
CA LEU A 295 0.71 15.36 -8.89
C LEU A 295 -0.44 16.37 -9.00
N LEU A 296 -1.69 15.92 -8.81
CA LEU A 296 -2.85 16.81 -8.78
C LEU A 296 -2.70 17.88 -7.68
N PHE A 297 -2.07 17.54 -6.58
CA PHE A 297 -1.84 18.49 -5.49
C PHE A 297 -0.70 19.46 -5.76
N THR A 298 0.41 18.98 -6.28
CA THR A 298 1.60 19.81 -6.52
C THR A 298 1.43 20.75 -7.70
N SER A 299 0.72 20.32 -8.75
CA SER A 299 0.46 21.16 -9.93
C SER A 299 -0.32 22.44 -9.59
N GLN A 300 -1.11 22.41 -8.53
CA GLN A 300 -1.90 23.57 -8.10
C GLN A 300 -1.12 24.62 -7.31
N GLU A 301 -0.09 24.20 -6.54
CA GLU A 301 0.82 25.16 -5.93
C GLU A 301 1.54 25.99 -7.01
N LEU A 302 1.82 25.39 -8.18
CA LEU A 302 2.42 26.05 -9.34
C LEU A 302 1.42 26.90 -10.16
N LEU A 303 0.12 26.55 -10.14
CA LEU A 303 -0.93 27.20 -10.96
C LEU A 303 -1.70 28.30 -10.21
N GLN A 304 -1.37 28.63 -8.95
CA GLN A 304 -2.03 29.69 -8.17
C GLN A 304 -1.98 31.10 -8.81
N GLN A 305 -1.31 31.27 -9.93
CA GLN A 305 -1.26 32.56 -10.65
C GLN A 305 -2.40 32.79 -11.66
N LYS A 306 -3.37 31.88 -11.86
CA LYS A 306 -4.46 32.07 -12.82
C LYS A 306 -5.85 31.81 -12.24
N ALA A 307 -6.63 32.88 -12.16
CA ALA A 307 -7.97 33.06 -11.54
C ALA A 307 -9.12 32.13 -12.00
N ARG A 308 -8.89 30.97 -12.62
CA ARG A 308 -9.96 30.11 -13.17
C ARG A 308 -10.46 28.99 -12.25
N TRP A 309 -9.86 28.80 -11.09
CA TRP A 309 -10.11 27.65 -10.21
C TRP A 309 -10.81 28.00 -8.89
N SER A 310 -11.52 29.11 -8.83
CA SER A 310 -12.22 29.57 -7.61
C SER A 310 -13.22 28.55 -7.02
N ARG A 311 -13.78 27.66 -7.84
CA ARG A 311 -14.72 26.62 -7.37
C ARG A 311 -14.07 25.47 -6.58
N LEU A 312 -12.75 25.28 -6.71
CA LEU A 312 -12.01 24.24 -6.01
C LEU A 312 -11.23 24.77 -4.79
N GLN A 313 -11.29 26.08 -4.52
CA GLN A 313 -10.52 26.69 -3.42
C GLN A 313 -10.81 26.08 -2.04
N GLY A 314 -12.07 25.71 -1.77
CA GLY A 314 -12.44 25.05 -0.51
C GLY A 314 -11.80 23.66 -0.35
N ILE A 315 -11.75 22.87 -1.44
CA ILE A 315 -11.05 21.58 -1.46
C ILE A 315 -9.55 21.80 -1.27
N MET A 316 -9.01 22.83 -1.91
CA MET A 316 -7.59 23.12 -1.93
C MET A 316 -7.03 23.51 -0.58
N SER A 317 -7.75 24.31 0.21
CA SER A 317 -7.33 24.64 1.57
C SER A 317 -7.32 23.41 2.47
N ALA A 318 -8.33 22.55 2.35
CA ALA A 318 -8.38 21.28 3.07
C ALA A 318 -7.24 20.32 2.67
N VAL A 319 -6.96 20.25 1.37
CA VAL A 319 -5.89 19.41 0.82
C VAL A 319 -4.50 19.89 1.24
N ARG A 320 -4.27 21.20 1.29
CA ARG A 320 -3.01 21.80 1.76
C ARG A 320 -2.64 21.33 3.19
N GLU A 321 -3.64 21.00 4.00
CA GLU A 321 -3.40 20.40 5.31
C GLU A 321 -2.90 18.95 5.24
N PHE A 322 -3.23 18.20 4.18
CA PHE A 322 -2.80 16.80 3.99
C PHE A 322 -1.46 16.65 3.27
N LEU A 323 -1.01 17.66 2.53
CA LEU A 323 0.25 17.60 1.82
C LEU A 323 1.43 17.13 2.68
N PRO A 324 1.60 17.59 3.94
CA PRO A 324 2.66 17.05 4.80
C PRO A 324 2.50 15.56 5.10
N ALA A 325 1.27 15.06 5.22
CA ALA A 325 1.01 13.63 5.41
C ALA A 325 1.36 12.83 4.14
N LEU A 326 1.01 13.35 2.96
CA LEU A 326 1.36 12.77 1.65
C LEU A 326 2.85 12.72 1.43
N ILE A 327 3.52 13.84 1.67
CA ILE A 327 4.98 13.94 1.52
C ILE A 327 5.67 13.00 2.51
N SER A 328 5.15 12.90 3.74
CA SER A 328 5.61 11.92 4.73
C SER A 328 5.50 10.48 4.23
N LEU A 329 4.35 10.13 3.65
CA LEU A 329 4.12 8.80 3.09
C LEU A 329 5.02 8.55 1.88
N GLY A 330 5.14 9.53 0.98
CA GLY A 330 6.04 9.44 -0.16
C GLY A 330 7.50 9.24 0.26
N ALA A 331 7.95 9.95 1.31
CA ALA A 331 9.29 9.77 1.88
C ALA A 331 9.46 8.38 2.51
N PHE A 332 8.42 7.87 3.20
CA PHE A 332 8.40 6.51 3.73
C PHE A 332 8.48 5.47 2.60
N ALA A 333 7.71 5.64 1.54
CA ALA A 333 7.73 4.75 0.37
C ALA A 333 9.07 4.81 -0.38
N ALA A 334 9.63 6.00 -0.58
CA ALA A 334 10.94 6.20 -1.20
C ALA A 334 12.06 5.55 -0.37
N GLY A 335 12.00 5.69 0.96
CA GLY A 335 12.93 5.03 1.87
C GLY A 335 12.81 3.52 1.82
N SER A 336 11.59 2.99 1.77
CA SER A 336 11.32 1.56 1.62
C SER A 336 11.84 1.02 0.28
N LEU A 337 11.64 1.77 -0.80
CA LEU A 337 12.17 1.44 -2.13
C LEU A 337 13.71 1.32 -2.10
N LEU A 338 14.40 2.33 -1.54
CA LEU A 338 15.86 2.31 -1.42
C LEU A 338 16.36 1.13 -0.59
N LEU A 339 15.68 0.86 0.53
CA LEU A 339 16.03 -0.27 1.39
C LEU A 339 15.84 -1.60 0.66
N CYS A 340 14.68 -1.85 0.06
CA CYS A 340 14.39 -3.08 -0.68
C CYS A 340 15.31 -3.24 -1.89
N SER A 341 15.57 -2.16 -2.62
CA SER A 341 16.49 -2.16 -3.75
C SER A 341 17.94 -2.51 -3.35
N GLY A 342 18.35 -2.19 -2.10
CA GLY A 342 19.63 -2.62 -1.52
C GLY A 342 19.71 -4.13 -1.21
N MET A 343 18.56 -4.80 -1.04
CA MET A 343 18.49 -6.25 -0.72
C MET A 343 18.41 -7.14 -1.97
N ILE A 344 18.10 -6.56 -3.13
CA ILE A 344 17.92 -7.28 -4.40
C ILE A 344 19.25 -7.31 -5.18
N PRO A 345 19.64 -8.48 -5.74
CA PRO A 345 20.85 -8.56 -6.56
C PRO A 345 20.72 -7.72 -7.84
N THR A 346 21.75 -6.97 -8.16
CA THR A 346 21.86 -6.23 -9.41
C THR A 346 22.09 -7.18 -10.60
N MET A 347 21.61 -6.85 -11.79
CA MET A 347 21.83 -7.68 -12.99
C MET A 347 23.31 -7.80 -13.32
N ARG A 348 23.79 -9.04 -13.53
CA ARG A 348 25.22 -9.34 -13.84
C ARG A 348 25.74 -8.52 -15.00
N GLY A 349 25.02 -8.44 -16.11
CA GLY A 349 25.44 -7.68 -17.30
C GLY A 349 25.59 -6.16 -17.07
N ARG A 350 24.78 -5.58 -16.17
CA ARG A 350 24.92 -4.16 -15.78
C ARG A 350 26.16 -3.96 -14.92
N ILE A 351 26.48 -4.89 -14.01
CA ILE A 351 27.67 -4.80 -13.15
C ILE A 351 28.95 -4.90 -13.98
N GLU A 352 29.02 -5.82 -14.94
CA GLU A 352 30.21 -6.00 -15.80
C GLU A 352 30.50 -4.74 -16.62
N MET A 353 29.48 -4.12 -17.19
CA MET A 353 29.63 -2.84 -17.91
C MET A 353 30.12 -1.71 -17.00
N PHE A 354 29.64 -1.67 -15.75
CA PHE A 354 29.98 -0.62 -14.80
C PHE A 354 31.38 -0.78 -14.18
N LEU A 355 31.82 -2.01 -13.96
CA LEU A 355 33.16 -2.28 -13.39
C LEU A 355 34.31 -1.88 -14.32
N GLN A 356 34.02 -1.69 -15.63
CA GLN A 356 35.00 -1.11 -16.56
C GLN A 356 35.25 0.37 -16.31
N VAL A 357 34.28 1.07 -15.66
CA VAL A 357 34.32 2.53 -15.49
C VAL A 357 34.46 2.93 -14.01
N LEU A 358 33.86 2.15 -13.10
CA LEU A 358 33.80 2.47 -11.66
C LEU A 358 34.55 1.46 -10.79
N PRO A 359 35.34 1.94 -9.82
CA PRO A 359 36.05 1.05 -8.88
C PRO A 359 35.07 0.34 -7.94
N LEU A 360 35.40 -0.92 -7.58
CA LEU A 360 34.57 -1.80 -6.76
C LEU A 360 34.12 -1.18 -5.41
N HIS A 361 35.01 -0.44 -4.77
CA HIS A 361 34.70 0.21 -3.49
C HIS A 361 33.59 1.27 -3.58
N LEU A 362 33.42 1.95 -4.70
CA LEU A 362 32.30 2.88 -4.92
C LEU A 362 30.97 2.13 -5.06
N LEU A 363 30.96 0.98 -5.72
CA LEU A 363 29.81 0.10 -5.80
C LEU A 363 29.39 -0.40 -4.40
N GLU A 364 30.34 -0.86 -3.62
CA GLU A 364 30.13 -1.36 -2.25
C GLU A 364 29.56 -0.25 -1.33
N LEU A 365 30.19 0.90 -1.37
CA LEU A 365 29.80 2.06 -0.56
C LEU A 365 28.40 2.56 -0.95
N SER A 366 28.07 2.58 -2.24
CA SER A 366 26.76 3.02 -2.72
C SER A 366 25.62 2.13 -2.24
N HIS A 367 25.85 0.81 -2.12
CA HIS A 367 24.87 -0.11 -1.55
C HIS A 367 24.56 0.19 -0.08
N VAL A 368 25.60 0.36 0.73
CA VAL A 368 25.47 0.69 2.16
C VAL A 368 24.81 2.05 2.35
N LEU A 369 25.33 3.09 1.68
CA LEU A 369 24.82 4.45 1.81
C LEU A 369 23.39 4.59 1.26
N GLY A 370 23.04 3.86 0.20
CA GLY A 370 21.68 3.80 -0.33
C GLY A 370 20.70 3.23 0.70
N SER A 371 21.05 2.13 1.33
CA SER A 371 20.22 1.49 2.38
C SER A 371 20.11 2.36 3.64
N VAL A 372 21.21 2.99 4.07
CA VAL A 372 21.21 3.95 5.17
C VAL A 372 20.32 5.16 4.85
N SER A 373 20.43 5.72 3.64
CA SER A 373 19.57 6.82 3.19
C SER A 373 18.09 6.39 3.21
N GLY A 374 17.79 5.15 2.81
CA GLY A 374 16.45 4.58 2.86
C GLY A 374 15.87 4.56 4.27
N VAL A 375 16.63 4.04 5.25
CA VAL A 375 16.18 4.00 6.65
C VAL A 375 16.02 5.40 7.24
N LEU A 376 16.93 6.31 6.94
CA LEU A 376 16.82 7.71 7.39
C LEU A 376 15.58 8.38 6.82
N LEU A 377 15.21 8.15 5.55
CA LEU A 377 13.96 8.64 4.96
C LEU A 377 12.73 8.08 5.68
N ILE A 378 12.74 6.79 6.02
CA ILE A 378 11.65 6.15 6.79
C ILE A 378 11.51 6.83 8.16
N LEU A 379 12.62 7.06 8.87
CA LEU A 379 12.61 7.73 10.18
C LEU A 379 12.15 9.19 10.08
N LEU A 380 12.60 9.93 9.07
CA LEU A 380 12.22 11.33 8.83
C LEU A 380 10.76 11.51 8.42
N ALA A 381 10.13 10.49 7.84
CA ALA A 381 8.73 10.52 7.44
C ALA A 381 7.82 11.02 8.58
N ARG A 382 8.08 10.58 9.82
CA ARG A 382 7.31 11.05 10.97
C ARG A 382 7.50 12.53 11.28
N SER A 383 8.73 13.02 11.14
CA SER A 383 9.05 14.45 11.37
C SER A 383 8.47 15.33 10.25
N LEU A 384 8.39 14.81 9.02
CA LEU A 384 7.69 15.45 7.90
C LEU A 384 6.18 15.56 8.19
N TYR A 385 5.55 14.50 8.68
CA TYR A 385 4.15 14.54 9.10
C TYR A 385 3.87 15.67 10.10
N ARG A 386 4.83 15.94 11.00
CA ARG A 386 4.77 17.03 11.99
C ARG A 386 5.16 18.40 11.44
N ARG A 387 5.47 18.53 10.14
CA ARG A 387 5.80 19.77 9.42
C ARG A 387 7.12 20.43 9.86
N HIS A 388 8.14 19.63 10.23
CA HIS A 388 9.46 20.16 10.58
C HIS A 388 10.26 20.56 9.33
N ASP A 389 10.74 21.83 9.27
CA ASP A 389 11.55 22.36 8.16
C ASP A 389 12.89 21.62 7.99
N ALA A 390 13.56 21.30 9.10
CA ALA A 390 14.81 20.54 9.05
C ALA A 390 14.62 19.14 8.43
N ALA A 391 13.51 18.44 8.77
CA ALA A 391 13.20 17.15 8.20
C ALA A 391 12.98 17.24 6.69
N PHE A 392 12.31 18.28 6.22
CA PHE A 392 12.07 18.50 4.80
C PHE A 392 13.36 18.69 4.00
N ARG A 393 14.29 19.54 4.49
CA ARG A 393 15.59 19.77 3.83
C ARG A 393 16.45 18.51 3.79
N ILE A 394 16.50 17.77 4.92
CA ILE A 394 17.25 16.51 4.97
C ILE A 394 16.63 15.48 4.03
N THR A 395 15.29 15.42 3.94
CA THR A 395 14.60 14.52 3.00
C THR A 395 14.96 14.84 1.56
N GLN A 396 14.99 16.13 1.16
CA GLN A 396 15.43 16.52 -0.19
C GLN A 396 16.88 16.09 -0.47
N LEU A 397 17.78 16.30 0.49
CA LEU A 397 19.17 15.86 0.39
C LEU A 397 19.27 14.34 0.24
N LEU A 398 18.57 13.58 1.09
CA LEU A 398 18.61 12.12 1.07
C LEU A 398 17.98 11.53 -0.21
N LEU A 399 16.95 12.16 -0.76
CA LEU A 399 16.37 11.76 -2.05
C LEU A 399 17.38 11.97 -3.20
N GLY A 400 18.06 13.12 -3.21
CA GLY A 400 19.12 13.40 -4.19
C GLY A 400 20.29 12.42 -4.07
N LEU A 401 20.77 12.17 -2.84
CA LEU A 401 21.81 11.18 -2.58
C LEU A 401 21.36 9.77 -2.93
N GLY A 402 20.13 9.39 -2.57
CA GLY A 402 19.55 8.10 -2.91
C GLY A 402 19.45 7.86 -4.41
N MET A 403 19.12 8.91 -5.19
CA MET A 403 19.14 8.86 -6.65
C MET A 403 20.56 8.58 -7.17
N ILE A 404 21.57 9.29 -6.67
CA ILE A 404 22.98 9.09 -7.03
C ILE A 404 23.42 7.67 -6.66
N PHE A 405 23.15 7.21 -5.45
CA PHE A 405 23.52 5.86 -5.00
C PHE A 405 22.80 4.77 -5.79
N SER A 406 21.55 4.96 -6.20
CA SER A 406 20.83 4.04 -7.08
C SER A 406 21.50 3.90 -8.45
N LEU A 407 22.02 4.97 -9.01
CA LEU A 407 22.78 4.93 -10.26
C LEU A 407 24.16 4.25 -10.05
N LEU A 408 24.86 4.56 -8.98
CA LEU A 408 26.19 4.03 -8.71
C LEU A 408 26.21 2.54 -8.34
N LYS A 409 25.16 1.99 -7.74
CA LYS A 409 25.10 0.57 -7.35
C LYS A 409 24.85 -0.43 -8.48
N GLY A 410 24.80 0.03 -9.72
CA GLY A 410 24.58 -0.81 -10.91
C GLY A 410 23.52 -0.29 -11.87
N PHE A 411 23.44 1.03 -12.00
CA PHE A 411 22.52 1.74 -12.91
C PHE A 411 21.04 1.39 -12.71
N ASP A 412 20.61 1.42 -11.45
CA ASP A 412 19.20 1.25 -11.08
C ASP A 412 18.45 2.57 -11.41
N TRP A 413 18.30 2.81 -12.72
CA TRP A 413 17.68 4.03 -13.24
C TRP A 413 16.20 4.10 -12.89
N GLU A 414 15.54 2.95 -12.69
CA GLU A 414 14.13 2.84 -12.31
C GLU A 414 13.91 3.47 -10.92
N SER A 415 14.72 3.06 -9.93
CA SER A 415 14.67 3.66 -8.59
C SER A 415 15.10 5.12 -8.62
N ALA A 416 16.16 5.46 -9.37
CA ALA A 416 16.64 6.84 -9.49
C ALA A 416 15.59 7.77 -10.10
N LEU A 417 14.85 7.32 -11.12
CA LEU A 417 13.77 8.08 -11.75
C LEU A 417 12.63 8.35 -10.76
N LEU A 418 12.19 7.33 -10.03
CA LEU A 418 11.12 7.47 -9.03
C LEU A 418 11.50 8.46 -7.92
N LEU A 419 12.74 8.37 -7.41
CA LEU A 419 13.26 9.29 -6.40
C LEU A 419 13.38 10.71 -6.92
N GLY A 420 13.87 10.88 -8.17
CA GLY A 420 13.99 12.17 -8.84
C GLY A 420 12.63 12.81 -9.10
N LEU A 421 11.65 12.03 -9.57
CA LEU A 421 10.28 12.49 -9.76
C LEU A 421 9.67 12.95 -8.42
N PHE A 422 9.84 12.15 -7.37
CA PHE A 422 9.34 12.52 -6.04
C PHE A 422 10.03 13.78 -5.50
N LEU A 423 11.35 13.92 -5.67
CA LEU A 423 12.10 15.12 -5.31
C LEU A 423 11.57 16.36 -6.04
N LEU A 424 11.32 16.25 -7.33
CA LEU A 424 10.77 17.33 -8.15
C LEU A 424 9.37 17.73 -7.67
N ILE A 425 8.52 16.74 -7.35
CA ILE A 425 7.16 16.96 -6.85
C ILE A 425 7.15 17.69 -5.50
N ILE A 426 8.03 17.33 -4.55
CA ILE A 426 8.01 17.92 -3.22
C ILE A 426 8.67 19.29 -3.15
N THR A 427 9.59 19.60 -4.05
CA THR A 427 10.40 20.85 -4.01
C THR A 427 9.57 22.12 -3.84
N PRO A 428 8.44 22.33 -4.56
CA PRO A 428 7.60 23.52 -4.38
C PRO A 428 6.84 23.57 -3.04
N CYS A 429 6.76 22.44 -2.32
CA CYS A 429 5.96 22.33 -1.09
C CYS A 429 6.67 22.83 0.18
N ARG A 430 7.85 23.42 0.06
CA ARG A 430 8.68 23.87 1.19
C ARG A 430 7.95 24.80 2.17
N SER A 431 7.06 25.65 1.68
CA SER A 431 6.30 26.60 2.51
C SER A 431 5.39 25.93 3.56
N LEU A 432 5.09 24.64 3.38
CA LEU A 432 4.24 23.87 4.30
C LEU A 432 4.99 23.40 5.55
N PHE A 433 6.33 23.43 5.54
CA PHE A 433 7.20 22.94 6.59
C PHE A 433 7.86 24.11 7.32
N TYR A 434 7.18 24.61 8.36
CA TYR A 434 7.57 25.84 9.05
C TYR A 434 7.99 25.64 10.51
N ARG A 435 7.79 24.41 11.07
CA ARG A 435 8.11 24.17 12.48
C ARG A 435 9.60 24.00 12.69
N LYS A 436 10.17 24.85 13.56
CA LYS A 436 11.54 24.71 14.05
C LYS A 436 11.50 23.80 15.30
N GLY A 437 12.16 22.66 15.29
CA GLY A 437 12.19 21.73 16.41
C GLY A 437 13.22 20.62 16.23
N SER A 438 13.57 19.95 17.33
CA SER A 438 14.51 18.83 17.32
C SER A 438 13.89 17.61 16.63
N LEU A 439 14.63 16.98 15.72
CA LEU A 439 14.23 15.77 14.98
C LEU A 439 14.22 14.53 15.90
N LEU A 440 15.00 14.55 16.97
CA LEU A 440 15.21 13.42 17.87
C LEU A 440 14.06 13.22 18.89
N HIS A 441 13.17 14.20 19.06
CA HIS A 441 12.07 14.14 20.03
C HIS A 441 10.74 13.65 19.43
N ALA A 442 10.76 12.94 18.32
CA ALA A 442 9.56 12.37 17.72
C ALA A 442 9.05 11.17 18.55
N GLN A 443 7.92 11.32 19.25
CA GLN A 443 7.28 10.19 19.93
C GLN A 443 6.82 9.16 18.90
N PHE A 444 7.22 7.91 19.07
CA PHE A 444 6.78 6.81 18.23
C PHE A 444 5.39 6.34 18.62
N THR A 445 4.47 6.30 17.66
CA THR A 445 3.15 5.69 17.87
C THR A 445 3.20 4.21 17.51
N PRO A 446 2.36 3.35 18.15
CA PRO A 446 2.30 1.93 17.82
C PRO A 446 2.12 1.67 16.31
N GLY A 447 1.22 2.39 15.65
CA GLY A 447 1.00 2.23 14.21
C GLY A 447 2.22 2.56 13.34
N TRP A 448 3.01 3.56 13.74
CA TRP A 448 4.25 3.88 13.03
C TRP A 448 5.31 2.79 13.23
N LEU A 449 5.46 2.25 14.45
CA LEU A 449 6.38 1.14 14.73
C LEU A 449 6.01 -0.12 13.93
N ILE A 450 4.70 -0.40 13.76
CA ILE A 450 4.23 -1.51 12.92
C ILE A 450 4.65 -1.30 11.46
N SER A 451 4.44 -0.08 10.93
CA SER A 451 4.78 0.22 9.54
C SER A 451 6.29 0.06 9.28
N VAL A 452 7.12 0.55 10.19
CA VAL A 452 8.59 0.35 10.13
C VAL A 452 8.95 -1.14 10.25
N GLY A 453 8.34 -1.84 11.22
CA GLY A 453 8.54 -3.28 11.41
C GLY A 453 8.15 -4.09 10.17
N ALA A 454 7.05 -3.74 9.51
CA ALA A 454 6.61 -4.38 8.26
C ALA A 454 7.63 -4.20 7.13
N VAL A 455 8.17 -2.98 6.97
CA VAL A 455 9.21 -2.72 5.95
C VAL A 455 10.49 -3.48 6.25
N LEU A 456 10.93 -3.52 7.51
CA LEU A 456 12.12 -4.26 7.90
C LEU A 456 11.97 -5.76 7.71
N LEU A 457 10.80 -6.33 8.07
CA LEU A 457 10.49 -7.73 7.82
C LEU A 457 10.47 -8.04 6.32
N GLY A 458 9.87 -7.17 5.52
CA GLY A 458 9.87 -7.29 4.06
C GLY A 458 11.27 -7.23 3.47
N ALA A 459 12.11 -6.30 3.93
CA ALA A 459 13.50 -6.17 3.49
C ALA A 459 14.35 -7.40 3.89
N LEU A 460 14.17 -7.90 5.11
CA LEU A 460 14.82 -9.13 5.58
C LEU A 460 14.37 -10.33 4.74
N TRP A 461 13.07 -10.44 4.46
CA TRP A 461 12.55 -11.50 3.61
C TRP A 461 13.14 -11.42 2.20
N LEU A 462 13.21 -10.22 1.60
CA LEU A 462 13.84 -10.02 0.28
C LEU A 462 15.31 -10.44 0.29
N LEU A 463 16.05 -10.11 1.35
CA LEU A 463 17.44 -10.55 1.51
C LEU A 463 17.54 -12.07 1.53
N LEU A 464 16.76 -12.73 2.39
CA LEU A 464 16.75 -14.19 2.52
C LEU A 464 16.29 -14.87 1.21
N PHE A 465 15.26 -14.32 0.56
CA PHE A 465 14.78 -14.80 -0.72
C PHE A 465 15.83 -14.67 -1.84
N SER A 466 16.46 -13.50 -1.94
CA SER A 466 17.43 -13.20 -2.99
C SER A 466 18.71 -14.04 -2.91
N TYR A 467 19.11 -14.42 -1.70
CA TYR A 467 20.40 -15.10 -1.47
C TYR A 467 20.26 -16.48 -0.82
N ARG A 468 19.12 -17.11 -0.90
CA ARG A 468 18.80 -18.40 -0.27
C ARG A 468 19.67 -19.59 -0.70
N GLN A 469 20.36 -19.48 -1.86
CA GLN A 469 21.28 -20.52 -2.35
C GLN A 469 22.73 -20.29 -1.87
N VAL A 470 22.98 -19.21 -1.16
CA VAL A 470 24.30 -18.90 -0.62
C VAL A 470 24.32 -19.38 0.83
N GLU A 471 25.17 -20.34 1.13
CA GLU A 471 25.40 -20.78 2.50
C GLU A 471 25.98 -19.63 3.32
N TYR A 472 25.45 -19.44 4.54
CA TYR A 472 25.95 -18.41 5.42
C TYR A 472 27.32 -18.82 5.99
N ASP A 473 28.34 -17.98 5.74
CA ASP A 473 29.64 -18.04 6.36
C ASP A 473 30.00 -16.66 6.93
N HIS A 474 30.69 -16.62 8.07
CA HIS A 474 31.21 -15.39 8.66
C HIS A 474 32.15 -14.63 7.73
N ALA A 475 32.84 -15.33 6.83
CA ALA A 475 33.67 -14.74 5.79
C ALA A 475 32.90 -13.81 4.83
N LEU A 476 31.59 -14.00 4.67
CA LEU A 476 30.76 -13.14 3.81
C LEU A 476 30.77 -11.66 4.24
N TRP A 477 30.99 -11.35 5.51
CA TRP A 477 31.06 -9.96 5.98
C TRP A 477 32.31 -9.23 5.46
N PHE A 478 33.37 -9.94 5.19
CA PHE A 478 34.68 -9.42 4.77
C PHE A 478 35.02 -9.72 3.31
N HIS A 479 34.12 -10.41 2.59
CA HIS A 479 34.35 -10.79 1.21
C HIS A 479 33.95 -9.66 0.25
N PHE A 480 34.96 -9.00 -0.31
CA PHE A 480 34.79 -7.90 -1.29
C PHE A 480 35.10 -8.42 -2.69
N SER A 481 34.05 -8.77 -3.45
CA SER A 481 34.21 -9.23 -4.83
C SER A 481 33.15 -8.63 -5.75
N PRO A 482 33.43 -8.48 -7.05
CA PRO A 482 32.45 -8.01 -8.02
C PRO A 482 31.14 -8.81 -8.03
N HIS A 483 31.23 -10.10 -7.76
CA HIS A 483 30.13 -11.05 -7.74
C HIS A 483 29.56 -11.31 -6.34
N GLY A 484 30.08 -10.65 -5.31
CA GLY A 484 29.69 -10.78 -3.90
C GLY A 484 28.37 -10.06 -3.54
N ALA A 485 27.30 -10.29 -4.30
CA ALA A 485 26.01 -9.62 -4.06
C ALA A 485 25.40 -9.97 -2.69
N ALA A 486 25.53 -11.20 -2.22
CA ALA A 486 25.07 -11.63 -0.89
C ALA A 486 25.81 -10.90 0.25
N SER A 487 27.12 -10.75 0.12
CA SER A 487 27.96 -10.01 1.07
C SER A 487 27.56 -8.53 1.15
N ARG A 488 27.22 -7.92 0.02
CA ARG A 488 26.70 -6.53 -0.04
C ARG A 488 25.37 -6.38 0.66
N GLY A 489 24.43 -7.29 0.40
CA GLY A 489 23.12 -7.29 1.05
C GLY A 489 23.21 -7.44 2.57
N LEU A 490 24.08 -8.35 3.07
CA LEU A 490 24.33 -8.54 4.50
C LEU A 490 24.90 -7.26 5.15
N ARG A 491 25.92 -6.64 4.54
CA ARG A 491 26.50 -5.40 5.05
C ARG A 491 25.50 -4.22 5.03
N ALA A 492 24.68 -4.14 3.99
CA ALA A 492 23.61 -3.17 3.91
C ALA A 492 22.59 -3.35 5.06
N MET A 493 22.14 -4.58 5.32
CA MET A 493 21.24 -4.87 6.43
C MET A 493 21.90 -4.62 7.79
N GLY A 494 23.15 -5.00 7.97
CA GLY A 494 23.92 -4.70 9.19
C GLY A 494 24.02 -3.21 9.47
N SER A 495 24.28 -2.40 8.44
CA SER A 495 24.31 -0.93 8.57
C SER A 495 22.95 -0.34 8.93
N VAL A 496 21.85 -0.89 8.41
CA VAL A 496 20.48 -0.53 8.77
C VAL A 496 20.22 -0.79 10.25
N VAL A 497 20.57 -1.98 10.74
CA VAL A 497 20.42 -2.33 12.16
C VAL A 497 21.26 -1.42 13.05
N ALA A 498 22.49 -1.11 12.65
CA ALA A 498 23.36 -0.18 13.38
C ALA A 498 22.76 1.23 13.47
N VAL A 499 22.22 1.78 12.37
CA VAL A 499 21.56 3.09 12.36
C VAL A 499 20.34 3.10 13.28
N LEU A 500 19.51 2.05 13.23
CA LEU A 500 18.34 1.92 14.11
C LEU A 500 18.74 1.82 15.58
N ALA A 501 19.80 1.08 15.90
CA ALA A 501 20.34 0.98 17.25
C ALA A 501 20.84 2.35 17.76
N VAL A 502 21.60 3.08 16.95
CA VAL A 502 22.10 4.42 17.30
C VAL A 502 20.93 5.39 17.54
N VAL A 503 19.93 5.40 16.66
CA VAL A 503 18.75 6.26 16.82
C VAL A 503 17.94 5.86 18.06
N GLY A 504 17.78 4.55 18.32
CA GLY A 504 17.11 4.04 19.52
C GLY A 504 17.81 4.45 20.81
N VAL A 505 19.14 4.30 20.87
CA VAL A 505 19.96 4.74 22.02
C VAL A 505 19.90 6.26 22.18
N ALA A 506 20.02 7.03 21.10
CA ALA A 506 19.93 8.48 21.16
C ALA A 506 18.58 8.96 21.70
N GLN A 507 17.49 8.25 21.41
CA GLN A 507 16.16 8.56 21.94
C GLN A 507 16.00 8.17 23.42
N LEU A 508 16.57 7.04 23.83
CA LEU A 508 16.56 6.62 25.23
C LEU A 508 17.36 7.58 26.12
N LEU A 509 18.45 8.14 25.59
CA LEU A 509 19.29 9.11 26.27
C LEU A 509 18.76 10.57 26.19
N ALA A 510 17.75 10.81 25.36
CA ALA A 510 17.16 12.15 25.24
C ALA A 510 16.50 12.55 26.59
N PRO A 511 16.79 13.76 27.15
CA PRO A 511 16.26 14.18 28.42
C PRO A 511 14.73 14.26 28.38
N LEU A 512 14.07 13.64 29.36
CA LEU A 512 12.63 13.76 29.58
C LEU A 512 12.32 15.23 29.89
N ARG A 513 11.63 15.93 28.98
CA ARG A 513 11.04 17.23 29.34
C ARG A 513 9.88 16.98 30.28
N VAL A 514 10.05 17.33 31.53
CA VAL A 514 8.95 17.49 32.47
C VAL A 514 8.07 18.60 31.89
N SER A 515 6.84 18.24 31.49
CA SER A 515 5.83 19.21 31.12
C SER A 515 5.47 20.00 32.38
N GLY A 516 5.96 21.23 32.46
CA GLY A 516 5.45 22.21 33.41
C GLY A 516 4.09 22.72 32.97
#